data_07edfd539857c372760ba73f4624ab31
#
_entry.id   07edfd539857c372760ba73f4624ab31
#
_cell.length_a   1.000
_cell.length_b   1.000
_cell.length_c   1.000
_cell.angle_alpha   90.00
_cell.angle_beta   90.00
_cell.angle_gamma   90.00
#
_symmetry.space_group_name_H-M   'P 1'
#
loop_
_entity.id
_entity.type
_entity.pdbx_description
1 polymer ?
#
loop_
_entity_poly.entity_id
_entity_poly.type
_entity_poly.pdbx_seq_one_letter_code
_entity_poly.pdbx_strand_id
1 'polypeptide(L)'
;AFISVRDEDKAAACELASRLCELDFRIVATRGTADVLKRVGVEAEVVNKVKEGKRPDVVDLLRDRAIDLVINTTAGSEAIRDSRSLRRQTLLSGIPYFTTLAAATSAVSALESRRESQDYEVRSLQEYHQRARELGSKASI
;
A
#
# COMPACT_ATOMS: atom_id res chain seq x y z
N ALA A 1 -0.87 -1.69 -7.81
CA ALA A 1 -0.09 -1.56 -6.56
C ALA A 1 1.24 -2.32 -6.69
N PHE A 2 2.33 -1.72 -6.21
CA PHE A 2 3.62 -2.41 -6.11
C PHE A 2 3.83 -2.98 -4.71
N ILE A 3 4.18 -4.26 -4.63
CA ILE A 3 4.42 -4.99 -3.37
C ILE A 3 5.82 -5.63 -3.37
N SER A 4 6.64 -5.26 -2.40
CA SER A 4 7.94 -5.87 -2.13
C SER A 4 8.13 -6.02 -0.63
N VAL A 5 8.05 -7.23 -0.12
CA VAL A 5 8.07 -7.47 1.32
C VAL A 5 9.18 -8.44 1.72
N ARG A 6 9.67 -8.29 2.93
CA ARG A 6 10.60 -9.24 3.56
C ARG A 6 9.90 -10.59 3.82
N ASP A 7 10.69 -11.64 4.06
CA ASP A 7 10.16 -13.01 4.15
C ASP A 7 9.10 -13.19 5.24
N GLU A 8 9.31 -12.58 6.39
CA GLU A 8 8.40 -12.63 7.54
C GLU A 8 7.01 -12.04 7.24
N ASP A 9 6.95 -11.07 6.33
CA ASP A 9 5.72 -10.35 5.97
C ASP A 9 4.95 -10.99 4.81
N LYS A 10 5.52 -12.00 4.13
CA LYS A 10 4.95 -12.58 2.90
C LYS A 10 3.56 -13.17 3.11
N ALA A 11 3.32 -13.87 4.22
CA ALA A 11 2.02 -14.47 4.50
C ALA A 11 0.92 -13.41 4.62
N ALA A 12 1.16 -12.36 5.41
CA ALA A 12 0.20 -11.27 5.58
C ALA A 12 0.06 -10.40 4.31
N ALA A 13 1.13 -10.30 3.49
CA ALA A 13 1.06 -9.62 2.20
C ALA A 13 0.15 -10.33 1.19
N CYS A 14 -0.04 -11.65 1.30
CA CYS A 14 -0.96 -12.41 0.45
C CYS A 14 -2.41 -11.96 0.67
N GLU A 15 -2.85 -11.86 1.92
CA GLU A 15 -4.20 -11.37 2.25
C GLU A 15 -4.41 -9.94 1.75
N LEU A 16 -3.41 -9.07 2.00
CA LEU A 16 -3.49 -7.68 1.59
C LEU A 16 -3.54 -7.53 0.05
N ALA A 17 -2.78 -8.35 -0.68
CA ALA A 17 -2.80 -8.37 -2.13
C ALA A 17 -4.15 -8.84 -2.69
N SER A 18 -4.79 -9.84 -2.09
CA SER A 18 -6.13 -10.29 -2.47
C SER A 18 -7.16 -9.15 -2.31
N ARG A 19 -7.16 -8.46 -1.18
CA ARG A 19 -8.03 -7.30 -0.92
C ARG A 19 -7.79 -6.15 -1.92
N LEU A 20 -6.54 -5.90 -2.29
CA LEU A 20 -6.21 -4.92 -3.33
C LEU A 20 -6.76 -5.34 -4.71
N CYS A 21 -6.72 -6.63 -5.04
CA CYS A 21 -7.35 -7.14 -6.28
C CYS A 21 -8.87 -6.94 -6.27
N GLU A 22 -9.54 -7.14 -5.13
CA GLU A 22 -10.97 -6.86 -4.96
C GLU A 22 -11.30 -5.37 -5.15
N LEU A 23 -10.35 -4.49 -4.89
CA LEU A 23 -10.42 -3.05 -5.15
C LEU A 23 -9.97 -2.67 -6.59
N ASP A 24 -9.88 -3.63 -7.49
CA ASP A 24 -9.47 -3.46 -8.89
C ASP A 24 -8.01 -3.02 -9.10
N PHE A 25 -7.15 -3.20 -8.10
CA PHE A 25 -5.71 -2.98 -8.29
C PHE A 25 -5.06 -4.16 -9.02
N ARG A 26 -4.26 -3.87 -10.02
CA ARG A 26 -3.28 -4.81 -10.57
C ARG A 26 -2.07 -4.86 -9.63
N ILE A 27 -1.56 -6.06 -9.39
CA ILE A 27 -0.42 -6.26 -8.51
C ILE A 27 0.86 -6.36 -9.34
N VAL A 28 1.84 -5.56 -8.97
CA VAL A 28 3.23 -5.64 -9.45
C VAL A 28 4.10 -6.01 -8.26
N ALA A 29 4.99 -6.97 -8.40
CA ALA A 29 5.79 -7.42 -7.27
C ALA A 29 7.21 -7.81 -7.68
N THR A 30 8.14 -7.76 -6.73
CA THR A 30 9.45 -8.38 -6.92
C THR A 30 9.31 -9.90 -6.96
N ARG A 31 10.22 -10.58 -7.68
CA ARG A 31 10.15 -12.01 -7.94
C ARG A 31 9.80 -12.85 -6.71
N GLY A 32 10.54 -12.69 -5.60
CA GLY A 32 10.30 -13.48 -4.38
C GLY A 32 8.93 -13.20 -3.71
N THR A 33 8.35 -12.01 -3.89
CA THR A 33 6.99 -11.70 -3.44
C THR A 33 5.97 -12.28 -4.41
N ALA A 34 6.16 -12.11 -5.72
CA ALA A 34 5.26 -12.64 -6.75
C ALA A 34 5.12 -14.18 -6.68
N ASP A 35 6.23 -14.89 -6.43
CA ASP A 35 6.22 -16.35 -6.29
C ASP A 35 5.32 -16.83 -5.13
N VAL A 36 5.27 -16.08 -4.03
CA VAL A 36 4.41 -16.42 -2.89
C VAL A 36 2.95 -16.04 -3.18
N LEU A 37 2.70 -14.87 -3.78
CA LEU A 37 1.35 -14.44 -4.20
C LEU A 37 0.71 -15.45 -5.16
N LYS A 38 1.48 -15.95 -6.12
CA LYS A 38 1.01 -16.95 -7.07
C LYS A 38 0.52 -18.25 -6.40
N ARG A 39 1.18 -18.69 -5.31
CA ARG A 39 0.78 -19.90 -4.57
C ARG A 39 -0.60 -19.81 -3.93
N VAL A 40 -1.06 -18.61 -3.66
CA VAL A 40 -2.40 -18.33 -3.08
C VAL A 40 -3.39 -17.82 -4.13
N GLY A 41 -3.04 -17.93 -5.41
CA GLY A 41 -3.94 -17.58 -6.52
C GLY A 41 -4.00 -16.09 -6.86
N VAL A 42 -3.08 -15.27 -6.31
CA VAL A 42 -2.97 -13.85 -6.67
C VAL A 42 -1.96 -13.69 -7.80
N GLU A 43 -2.42 -13.26 -8.95
CA GLU A 43 -1.55 -12.93 -10.09
C GLU A 43 -0.82 -11.61 -9.84
N ALA A 44 0.49 -11.63 -10.08
CA ALA A 44 1.32 -10.44 -9.96
C ALA A 44 2.31 -10.36 -11.13
N GLU A 45 2.40 -9.19 -11.72
CA GLU A 45 3.44 -8.86 -12.70
C GLU A 45 4.78 -8.76 -12.00
N VAL A 46 5.79 -9.50 -12.51
CA VAL A 46 7.13 -9.49 -11.92
C VAL A 46 7.92 -8.31 -12.45
N VAL A 47 8.45 -7.48 -11.54
CA VAL A 47 9.34 -6.36 -11.87
C VAL A 47 10.73 -6.56 -11.26
N ASN A 48 11.76 -6.06 -11.95
CA ASN A 48 13.13 -6.11 -11.48
C ASN A 48 13.35 -5.10 -10.33
N LYS A 49 14.18 -5.50 -9.36
CA LYS A 49 14.69 -4.55 -8.36
C LYS A 49 15.74 -3.65 -9.00
N VAL A 50 15.82 -2.40 -8.53
CA VAL A 50 16.81 -1.42 -9.03
C VAL A 50 18.24 -1.96 -8.95
N LYS A 51 18.58 -2.68 -7.87
CA LYS A 51 19.91 -3.29 -7.67
C LYS A 51 20.26 -4.39 -8.68
N GLU A 52 19.30 -4.96 -9.37
CA GLU A 52 19.55 -6.00 -10.37
C GLU A 52 20.10 -5.42 -11.68
N GLY A 53 20.04 -4.10 -11.85
CA GLY A 53 20.54 -3.41 -13.04
C GLY A 53 19.79 -3.75 -14.34
N LYS A 54 18.68 -4.46 -14.24
CA LYS A 54 17.82 -4.86 -15.37
C LYS A 54 16.66 -3.90 -15.53
N ARG A 55 16.35 -3.55 -16.78
CA ARG A 55 15.25 -2.66 -17.14
C ARG A 55 14.12 -3.42 -17.86
N PRO A 56 12.84 -3.00 -17.72
CA PRO A 56 12.39 -1.95 -16.80
C PRO A 56 12.48 -2.41 -15.34
N ASP A 57 12.78 -1.48 -14.45
CA ASP A 57 12.73 -1.69 -13.00
C ASP A 57 11.53 -0.93 -12.37
N VAL A 58 11.33 -1.09 -11.08
CA VAL A 58 10.22 -0.45 -10.37
C VAL A 58 10.27 1.09 -10.42
N VAL A 59 11.44 1.70 -10.53
CA VAL A 59 11.57 3.16 -10.63
C VAL A 59 11.09 3.65 -11.99
N ASP A 60 11.31 2.87 -13.05
CA ASP A 60 10.76 3.18 -14.37
C ASP A 60 9.23 3.18 -14.34
N LEU A 61 8.61 2.15 -13.74
CA LEU A 61 7.15 2.08 -13.60
C LEU A 61 6.56 3.24 -12.78
N LEU A 62 7.28 3.72 -11.77
CA LEU A 62 6.87 4.88 -10.99
C LEU A 62 6.93 6.18 -11.81
N ARG A 63 7.96 6.35 -12.64
CA ARG A 63 8.09 7.49 -13.55
C ARG A 63 7.01 7.52 -14.61
N ASP A 64 6.65 6.34 -15.11
CA ASP A 64 5.59 6.15 -16.11
C ASP A 64 4.18 6.21 -15.51
N ARG A 65 4.06 6.50 -14.20
CA ARG A 65 2.80 6.55 -13.44
C ARG A 65 1.97 5.26 -13.57
N ALA A 66 2.63 4.12 -13.69
CA ALA A 66 1.99 2.81 -13.74
C ALA A 66 1.70 2.23 -12.36
N ILE A 67 2.08 2.92 -11.28
CA ILE A 67 1.92 2.50 -9.89
C ILE A 67 1.24 3.62 -9.10
N ASP A 68 0.16 3.29 -8.38
CA ASP A 68 -0.63 4.22 -7.56
C ASP A 68 -0.40 4.02 -6.05
N LEU A 69 0.18 2.89 -5.65
CA LEU A 69 0.41 2.51 -4.26
C LEU A 69 1.67 1.66 -4.14
N VAL A 70 2.49 1.94 -3.12
CA VAL A 70 3.72 1.18 -2.84
C VAL A 70 3.69 0.62 -1.43
N ILE A 71 3.88 -0.70 -1.32
CA ILE A 71 4.09 -1.42 -0.06
C ILE A 71 5.49 -2.04 -0.13
N ASN A 72 6.42 -1.52 0.68
CA ASN A 72 7.79 -2.00 0.67
C ASN A 72 8.32 -2.16 2.09
N THR A 73 8.27 -3.37 2.62
CA THR A 73 8.86 -3.69 3.91
C THR A 73 10.30 -4.17 3.73
N THR A 74 11.19 -3.69 4.58
CA THR A 74 12.63 -3.99 4.49
C THR A 74 13.16 -4.47 5.83
N ALA A 75 14.12 -5.40 5.80
CA ALA A 75 14.87 -5.81 6.96
C ALA A 75 16.37 -5.57 6.74
N GLY A 76 17.00 -4.94 7.73
CA GLY A 76 18.44 -4.66 7.72
C GLY A 76 18.85 -3.42 6.91
N SER A 77 20.07 -2.96 7.17
CA SER A 77 20.62 -1.72 6.62
C SER A 77 20.85 -1.76 5.11
N GLU A 78 21.15 -2.93 4.54
CA GLU A 78 21.33 -3.12 3.11
C GLU A 78 20.03 -2.94 2.35
N ALA A 79 18.96 -3.62 2.77
CA ALA A 79 17.65 -3.50 2.15
C ALA A 79 17.09 -2.05 2.25
N ILE A 80 17.38 -1.35 3.33
CA ILE A 80 17.03 0.07 3.48
C ILE A 80 17.78 0.93 2.45
N ARG A 81 19.07 0.68 2.22
CA ARG A 81 19.87 1.38 1.20
C ARG A 81 19.37 1.10 -0.21
N ASP A 82 19.06 -0.17 -0.51
CA ASP A 82 18.52 -0.60 -1.80
C ASP A 82 17.19 0.07 -2.14
N SER A 83 16.42 0.43 -1.11
CA SER A 83 15.11 1.09 -1.26
C SER A 83 15.18 2.62 -1.42
N ARG A 84 16.36 3.24 -1.39
CA ARG A 84 16.48 4.72 -1.43
C ARG A 84 15.91 5.32 -2.71
N SER A 85 16.27 4.76 -3.87
CA SER A 85 15.80 5.23 -5.18
C SER A 85 14.28 5.08 -5.32
N LEU A 86 13.74 3.95 -4.84
CA LEU A 86 12.31 3.68 -4.79
C LEU A 86 11.58 4.74 -3.94
N ARG A 87 12.03 4.97 -2.71
CA ARG A 87 11.43 5.97 -1.80
C ARG A 87 11.47 7.37 -2.38
N ARG A 88 12.64 7.77 -2.91
CA ARG A 88 12.81 9.09 -3.52
C ARG A 88 11.84 9.28 -4.69
N GLN A 89 11.76 8.31 -5.59
CA GLN A 89 10.88 8.41 -6.75
C GLN A 89 9.41 8.44 -6.34
N THR A 90 9.00 7.60 -5.38
CA THR A 90 7.65 7.56 -4.85
C THR A 90 7.23 8.91 -4.25
N LEU A 91 8.13 9.53 -3.47
CA LEU A 91 7.89 10.86 -2.90
C LEU A 91 7.75 11.93 -3.99
N LEU A 92 8.64 11.94 -4.98
CA LEU A 92 8.59 12.89 -6.10
C LEU A 92 7.32 12.74 -6.94
N SER A 93 6.81 11.52 -7.06
CA SER A 93 5.58 11.22 -7.81
C SER A 93 4.30 11.43 -7.00
N GLY A 94 4.39 11.73 -5.69
CA GLY A 94 3.24 11.89 -4.80
C GLY A 94 2.46 10.59 -4.55
N ILE A 95 3.13 9.43 -4.69
CA ILE A 95 2.51 8.11 -4.54
C ILE A 95 2.58 7.68 -3.06
N PRO A 96 1.48 7.17 -2.46
CA PRO A 96 1.49 6.61 -1.11
C PRO A 96 2.50 5.47 -0.97
N TYR A 97 3.32 5.54 0.10
CA TYR A 97 4.38 4.59 0.38
C TYR A 97 4.29 4.06 1.82
N PHE A 98 4.09 2.76 1.96
CA PHE A 98 3.97 2.08 3.25
C PHE A 98 5.18 1.20 3.53
N THR A 99 5.76 1.37 4.70
CA THR A 99 6.94 0.62 5.17
C THR A 99 6.59 -0.52 6.11
N THR A 100 5.33 -0.62 6.53
CA THR A 100 4.81 -1.69 7.38
C THR A 100 3.50 -2.21 6.83
N LEU A 101 3.23 -3.50 7.04
CA LEU A 101 1.94 -4.09 6.65
C LEU A 101 0.78 -3.52 7.45
N ALA A 102 0.97 -3.20 8.72
CA ALA A 102 -0.08 -2.60 9.55
C ALA A 102 -0.59 -1.28 8.95
N ALA A 103 0.32 -0.39 8.54
CA ALA A 103 -0.06 0.86 7.88
C ALA A 103 -0.73 0.62 6.52
N ALA A 104 -0.20 -0.32 5.72
CA ALA A 104 -0.80 -0.68 4.44
C ALA A 104 -2.21 -1.28 4.61
N THR A 105 -2.41 -2.16 5.60
CA THR A 105 -3.72 -2.74 5.92
C THR A 105 -4.73 -1.66 6.30
N SER A 106 -4.34 -0.69 7.14
CA SER A 106 -5.21 0.42 7.51
C SER A 106 -5.61 1.26 6.29
N ALA A 107 -4.67 1.51 5.37
CA ALA A 107 -4.96 2.23 4.14
C ALA A 107 -5.91 1.46 3.22
N VAL A 108 -5.73 0.14 3.07
CA VAL A 108 -6.63 -0.71 2.27
C VAL A 108 -8.03 -0.73 2.89
N SER A 109 -8.16 -0.87 4.22
CA SER A 109 -9.46 -0.79 4.91
C SER A 109 -10.15 0.56 4.68
N ALA A 110 -9.40 1.66 4.63
CA ALA A 110 -9.96 2.98 4.30
C ALA A 110 -10.46 3.05 2.84
N LEU A 111 -9.76 2.42 1.90
CA LEU A 111 -10.19 2.34 0.50
C LEU A 111 -11.46 1.49 0.34
N GLU A 112 -11.56 0.36 1.05
CA GLU A 112 -12.75 -0.50 1.09
C GLU A 112 -13.96 0.28 1.63
N SER A 113 -13.82 0.93 2.78
CA SER A 113 -14.86 1.76 3.37
C SER A 113 -15.31 2.89 2.45
N ARG A 114 -14.36 3.51 1.73
CA ARG A 114 -14.67 4.55 0.75
C ARG A 114 -15.45 4.02 -0.46
N ARG A 115 -15.14 2.79 -0.92
CA ARG A 115 -15.87 2.14 -2.02
C ARG A 115 -17.31 1.84 -1.63
N GLU A 116 -17.54 1.42 -0.37
CA GLU A 116 -18.87 1.11 0.15
C GLU A 116 -19.70 2.37 0.46
N SER A 117 -19.05 3.45 0.86
CA SER A 117 -19.69 4.71 1.24
C SER A 117 -19.79 5.65 0.04
N GLN A 118 -21.00 5.91 -0.45
CA GLN A 118 -21.22 6.96 -1.47
C GLN A 118 -21.05 8.38 -0.91
N ASP A 119 -21.18 8.56 0.40
CA ASP A 119 -21.07 9.83 1.10
C ASP A 119 -19.73 9.94 1.86
N TYR A 120 -18.69 10.43 1.16
CA TYR A 120 -17.45 10.83 1.80
C TYR A 120 -17.48 12.30 2.15
N GLU A 121 -17.68 12.61 3.43
CA GLU A 121 -17.69 13.97 3.94
C GLU A 121 -16.37 14.28 4.65
N VAL A 122 -15.64 15.27 4.16
CA VAL A 122 -14.44 15.79 4.83
C VAL A 122 -14.87 16.79 5.88
N ARG A 123 -14.57 16.53 7.15
CA ARG A 123 -14.89 17.38 8.29
C ARG A 123 -13.62 17.79 9.03
N SER A 124 -13.61 18.99 9.57
CA SER A 124 -12.56 19.44 10.46
C SER A 124 -12.62 18.70 11.82
N LEU A 125 -11.50 18.64 12.55
CA LEU A 125 -11.47 18.09 13.92
C LEU A 125 -12.43 18.83 14.85
N GLN A 126 -12.61 20.15 14.64
CA GLN A 126 -13.51 20.98 15.40
C GLN A 126 -14.98 20.55 15.24
N GLU A 127 -15.40 20.27 14.00
CA GLU A 127 -16.74 19.74 13.70
C GLU A 127 -16.97 18.37 14.31
N TYR A 128 -15.96 17.47 14.28
CA TYR A 128 -16.03 16.17 14.95
C TYR A 128 -16.22 16.32 16.47
N HIS A 129 -15.47 17.22 17.11
CA HIS A 129 -15.57 17.46 18.56
C HIS A 129 -16.92 18.08 18.95
N GLN A 130 -17.45 18.99 18.13
CA GLN A 130 -18.76 19.59 18.37
C GLN A 130 -19.88 18.55 18.31
N ARG A 131 -19.87 17.70 17.28
CA ARG A 131 -20.85 16.62 17.10
C ARG A 131 -20.76 15.57 18.22
N ALA A 132 -19.56 15.22 18.67
CA ALA A 132 -19.38 14.30 19.79
C ALA A 132 -19.98 14.84 21.09
N ARG A 133 -19.85 16.15 21.37
CA ARG A 133 -20.48 16.83 22.52
C ARG A 133 -22.00 16.82 22.42
N GLU A 134 -22.56 17.08 21.24
CA GLU A 134 -24.01 17.07 20.99
C GLU A 134 -24.62 15.65 21.17
N LEU A 135 -23.92 14.61 20.72
CA LEU A 135 -24.33 13.22 20.89
C LEU A 135 -24.20 12.77 22.36
N GLY A 136 -23.14 13.16 23.06
CA GLY A 136 -22.96 12.85 24.48
C GLY A 136 -23.99 13.55 25.37
N SER A 137 -24.41 14.76 25.02
CA SER A 137 -25.47 15.50 25.73
C SER A 137 -26.86 14.87 25.57
N LYS A 138 -27.13 14.18 24.47
CA LYS A 138 -28.42 13.47 24.23
C LYS A 138 -28.52 12.11 24.91
N ALA A 139 -27.38 11.52 25.32
CA ALA A 139 -27.35 10.24 26.01
C ALA A 139 -27.49 10.34 27.55
N SER A 140 -27.62 11.56 28.09
CA SER A 140 -27.70 11.83 29.54
C SER A 140 -29.10 12.30 29.98
N ILE A 141 -30.17 11.94 29.24
CA ILE A 141 -31.55 12.19 29.64
C ILE A 141 -32.28 10.88 29.85
#